data_37dc617271440c160ef86c5d002d4ade
#
_entry.id   37dc617271440c160ef86c5d002d4ade
#
_cell.length_a   1.000
_cell.length_b   1.000
_cell.length_c   1.000
_cell.angle_alpha   90.00
_cell.angle_beta   90.00
_cell.angle_gamma   90.00
#
_symmetry.space_group_name_H-M   'P 1'
#
loop_
_entity.id
_entity.type
_entity.pdbx_description
1 polymer ?
#
loop_
_entity_poly.entity_id
_entity_poly.type
_entity_poly.pdbx_seq_one_letter_code
_entity_poly.pdbx_strand_id
1 'polypeptide(L)'
;EVTVTAYDAEPMLRPLGPELGAAMKAHHEAHGVTFHLGQGVTEFHEDGVTLADGTRLAADVVIEAVGSVPNVEWLHGNDLNLEDGVLTDNLMRVVGTDVPVVAVGDIARFPNPRFDDVPRRIEHWNLPTETGKRAGQTLGALLGGEEPTGDFRPMPAFWSDQYDISLQSYGQPSLGMPTLVDGEWSGDCIVEYLRDGEVIGVVGVNRTKDLMHYRKEIGHEAVGSA
;
A
#
# COMPACT_ATOMS: atom_id res chain seq x y z
N GLU A 1 26.80 10.67 3.87
CA GLU A 1 25.68 11.52 4.30
C GLU A 1 24.46 11.23 3.41
N VAL A 2 23.26 11.11 4.01
CA VAL A 2 22.02 10.86 3.28
C VAL A 2 21.03 11.98 3.58
N THR A 3 20.44 12.56 2.53
CA THR A 3 19.37 13.53 2.63
C THR A 3 18.13 12.99 1.91
N VAL A 4 16.99 13.03 2.56
CA VAL A 4 15.69 12.61 2.03
C VAL A 4 14.80 13.83 1.84
N THR A 5 14.19 13.97 0.66
CA THR A 5 13.16 14.98 0.40
C THR A 5 11.86 14.30 -0.04
N ALA A 6 10.72 14.77 0.46
CA ALA A 6 9.41 14.25 0.13
C ALA A 6 8.32 15.33 0.26
N TYR A 7 7.23 15.17 -0.52
CA TYR A 7 6.06 16.06 -0.43
C TYR A 7 5.25 15.88 0.86
N ASP A 8 5.23 14.67 1.41
CA ASP A 8 4.52 14.38 2.64
C ASP A 8 5.23 15.05 3.84
N ALA A 9 4.46 15.42 4.87
CA ALA A 9 4.97 16.10 6.08
C ALA A 9 5.81 15.17 6.97
N GLU A 10 5.58 13.86 6.88
CA GLU A 10 6.34 12.82 7.58
C GLU A 10 6.66 11.68 6.61
N PRO A 11 7.78 10.95 6.81
CA PRO A 11 8.06 9.77 6.02
C PRO A 11 7.01 8.69 6.29
N MET A 12 6.67 7.92 5.25
CA MET A 12 5.67 6.86 5.34
C MET A 12 4.29 7.30 5.88
N LEU A 13 3.95 8.58 5.76
CA LEU A 13 2.70 9.15 6.29
C LEU A 13 1.46 8.37 5.84
N ARG A 14 1.39 8.00 4.56
CA ARG A 14 0.23 7.29 3.98
C ARG A 14 0.03 5.89 4.55
N PRO A 15 1.06 5.03 4.65
CA PRO A 15 0.90 3.68 5.20
C PRO A 15 0.90 3.62 6.72
N LEU A 16 1.49 4.59 7.43
CA LEU A 16 1.72 4.51 8.88
C LEU A 16 0.95 5.55 9.70
N GLY A 17 0.55 6.66 9.09
CA GLY A 17 0.00 7.81 9.82
C GLY A 17 1.09 8.72 10.41
N PRO A 18 0.69 9.86 11.00
CA PRO A 18 1.64 10.91 11.41
C PRO A 18 2.50 10.51 12.63
N GLU A 19 1.95 9.82 13.62
CA GLU A 19 2.66 9.50 14.86
C GLU A 19 3.80 8.51 14.60
N LEU A 20 3.50 7.41 13.90
CA LEU A 20 4.51 6.42 13.57
C LEU A 20 5.47 6.93 12.50
N GLY A 21 4.99 7.76 11.57
CA GLY A 21 5.84 8.47 10.60
C GLY A 21 6.87 9.38 11.29
N ALA A 22 6.45 10.18 12.28
CA ALA A 22 7.34 11.01 13.07
C ALA A 22 8.36 10.19 13.87
N ALA A 23 7.95 9.04 14.43
CA ALA A 23 8.86 8.13 15.12
C ALA A 23 9.92 7.55 14.17
N MET A 24 9.52 7.13 12.96
CA MET A 24 10.45 6.66 11.93
C MET A 24 11.43 7.77 11.52
N LYS A 25 10.95 9.00 11.33
CA LYS A 25 11.82 10.14 11.04
C LYS A 25 12.89 10.32 12.12
N ALA A 26 12.48 10.38 13.38
CA ALA A 26 13.40 10.57 14.51
C ALA A 26 14.44 9.44 14.58
N HIS A 27 14.03 8.19 14.31
CA HIS A 27 14.94 7.04 14.26
C HIS A 27 16.00 7.20 13.16
N HIS A 28 15.59 7.59 11.95
CA HIS A 28 16.52 7.83 10.84
C HIS A 28 17.44 9.05 11.10
N GLU A 29 16.93 10.12 11.70
CA GLU A 29 17.74 11.28 12.08
C GLU A 29 18.81 10.90 13.12
N ALA A 30 18.49 10.01 14.06
CA ALA A 30 19.48 9.45 15.00
C ALA A 30 20.59 8.65 14.31
N HIS A 31 20.34 8.13 13.10
CA HIS A 31 21.32 7.46 12.24
C HIS A 31 21.99 8.41 11.22
N GLY A 32 21.78 9.72 11.36
CA GLY A 32 22.46 10.73 10.55
C GLY A 32 21.79 11.06 9.21
N VAL A 33 20.53 10.68 9.03
CA VAL A 33 19.73 11.09 7.86
C VAL A 33 19.17 12.49 8.08
N THR A 34 19.24 13.34 7.06
CA THR A 34 18.63 14.66 7.06
C THR A 34 17.34 14.64 6.23
N PHE A 35 16.25 15.26 6.75
CA PHE A 35 14.96 15.32 6.04
C PHE A 35 14.60 16.75 5.63
N HIS A 36 14.14 16.90 4.39
CA HIS A 36 13.46 18.08 3.86
C HIS A 36 12.06 17.66 3.40
N LEU A 37 11.09 17.76 4.30
CA LEU A 37 9.72 17.28 4.09
C LEU A 37 8.76 18.44 3.74
N GLY A 38 7.58 18.10 3.22
CA GLY A 38 6.57 19.07 2.80
C GLY A 38 6.90 19.77 1.48
N GLN A 39 7.90 19.32 0.75
CA GLN A 39 8.34 19.90 -0.51
C GLN A 39 9.05 18.88 -1.40
N GLY A 40 9.07 19.14 -2.69
CA GLY A 40 9.71 18.28 -3.68
C GLY A 40 10.88 18.95 -4.37
N VAL A 41 11.58 18.15 -5.18
CA VAL A 41 12.62 18.63 -6.11
C VAL A 41 11.96 19.32 -7.30
N THR A 42 12.45 20.50 -7.66
CA THR A 42 12.00 21.28 -8.82
C THR A 42 13.01 21.30 -9.98
N GLU A 43 14.30 21.17 -9.66
CA GLU A 43 15.37 21.16 -10.66
C GLU A 43 16.47 20.17 -10.30
N PHE A 44 17.06 19.54 -11.32
CA PHE A 44 18.22 18.66 -11.22
C PHE A 44 19.44 19.35 -11.83
N HIS A 45 20.57 19.23 -11.17
CA HIS A 45 21.86 19.78 -11.58
C HIS A 45 22.93 18.68 -11.59
N GLU A 46 24.09 18.95 -12.20
CA GLU A 46 25.21 18.00 -12.22
C GLU A 46 25.73 17.69 -10.80
N ASP A 47 25.60 18.62 -9.87
CA ASP A 47 26.16 18.59 -8.51
C ASP A 47 25.07 18.57 -7.41
N GLY A 48 23.80 18.30 -7.76
CA GLY A 48 22.72 18.25 -6.77
C GLY A 48 21.34 18.61 -7.31
N VAL A 49 20.47 19.08 -6.40
CA VAL A 49 19.06 19.41 -6.72
C VAL A 49 18.65 20.71 -6.09
N THR A 50 17.59 21.36 -6.65
CA THR A 50 16.91 22.50 -6.03
C THR A 50 15.51 22.07 -5.58
N LEU A 51 15.16 22.44 -4.34
CA LEU A 51 13.84 22.20 -3.77
C LEU A 51 12.86 23.32 -4.11
N ALA A 52 11.57 23.11 -3.84
CA ALA A 52 10.50 24.06 -4.16
C ALA A 52 10.62 25.42 -3.43
N ASP A 53 11.26 25.45 -2.27
CA ASP A 53 11.55 26.69 -1.51
C ASP A 53 12.81 27.42 -1.97
N GLY A 54 13.50 26.92 -3.00
CA GLY A 54 14.75 27.45 -3.54
C GLY A 54 16.01 26.90 -2.82
N THR A 55 15.88 26.04 -1.82
CA THR A 55 17.03 25.42 -1.15
C THR A 55 17.79 24.53 -2.16
N ARG A 56 19.10 24.74 -2.25
CA ARG A 56 19.99 23.90 -3.06
C ARG A 56 20.67 22.85 -2.19
N LEU A 57 20.52 21.60 -2.56
CA LEU A 57 21.17 20.44 -1.92
C LEU A 57 22.23 19.90 -2.86
N ALA A 58 23.49 19.87 -2.39
CA ALA A 58 24.57 19.21 -3.10
C ALA A 58 24.43 17.67 -2.95
N ALA A 59 24.66 16.95 -4.03
CA ALA A 59 24.61 15.49 -4.03
C ALA A 59 25.51 14.89 -5.11
N ASP A 60 26.30 13.89 -4.74
CA ASP A 60 27.08 13.09 -5.69
C ASP A 60 26.19 12.07 -6.44
N VAL A 61 25.11 11.63 -5.81
CA VAL A 61 24.12 10.70 -6.37
C VAL A 61 22.72 11.12 -5.94
N VAL A 62 21.78 11.15 -6.88
CA VAL A 62 20.38 11.35 -6.63
C VAL A 62 19.62 10.05 -6.94
N ILE A 63 18.82 9.57 -5.97
CA ILE A 63 17.97 8.40 -6.12
C ILE A 63 16.52 8.88 -6.16
N GLU A 64 15.85 8.66 -7.28
CA GLU A 64 14.44 8.95 -7.44
C GLU A 64 13.61 7.73 -7.03
N ALA A 65 12.78 7.89 -5.98
CA ALA A 65 11.90 6.86 -5.44
C ALA A 65 10.52 7.47 -5.12
N VAL A 66 9.90 8.07 -6.14
CA VAL A 66 8.68 8.91 -6.03
C VAL A 66 7.38 8.14 -6.26
N GLY A 67 7.41 6.82 -6.23
CA GLY A 67 6.27 5.95 -6.49
C GLY A 67 6.20 5.45 -7.93
N SER A 68 5.06 4.87 -8.29
CA SER A 68 4.84 4.25 -9.59
C SER A 68 3.57 4.76 -10.25
N VAL A 69 3.55 4.71 -11.58
CA VAL A 69 2.37 4.92 -12.41
C VAL A 69 2.08 3.61 -13.14
N PRO A 70 0.84 3.09 -13.12
CA PRO A 70 0.52 1.87 -13.83
C PRO A 70 0.71 2.05 -15.34
N ASN A 71 1.48 1.17 -15.97
CA ASN A 71 1.74 1.21 -17.41
C ASN A 71 0.52 0.65 -18.18
N VAL A 72 -0.45 1.50 -18.47
CA VAL A 72 -1.72 1.17 -19.14
C VAL A 72 -1.90 1.85 -20.50
N GLU A 73 -0.94 2.63 -20.99
CA GLU A 73 -1.04 3.44 -22.21
C GLU A 73 -1.33 2.59 -23.45
N TRP A 74 -0.79 1.38 -23.51
CA TRP A 74 -1.02 0.42 -24.59
C TRP A 74 -2.47 -0.10 -24.67
N LEU A 75 -3.29 0.15 -23.63
CA LEU A 75 -4.71 -0.18 -23.60
C LEU A 75 -5.62 0.97 -24.03
N HIS A 76 -5.07 2.17 -24.28
CA HIS A 76 -5.87 3.28 -24.74
C HIS A 76 -6.59 2.95 -26.07
N GLY A 77 -7.81 3.46 -26.23
CA GLY A 77 -8.65 3.21 -27.39
C GLY A 77 -9.52 1.93 -27.31
N ASN A 78 -9.54 1.26 -26.17
CA ASN A 78 -10.38 0.07 -25.93
C ASN A 78 -11.60 0.36 -25.02
N ASP A 79 -11.93 1.63 -24.78
CA ASP A 79 -13.04 2.08 -23.93
C ASP A 79 -13.02 1.52 -22.48
N LEU A 80 -11.83 1.19 -21.97
CA LEU A 80 -11.62 0.68 -20.62
C LEU A 80 -11.39 1.83 -19.62
N ASN A 81 -11.80 1.62 -18.36
CA ASN A 81 -11.44 2.53 -17.28
C ASN A 81 -9.99 2.27 -16.84
N LEU A 82 -9.11 3.22 -17.15
CA LEU A 82 -7.66 3.15 -16.93
C LEU A 82 -7.15 4.28 -16.00
N GLU A 83 -8.02 4.93 -15.23
CA GLU A 83 -7.71 6.11 -14.43
C GLU A 83 -6.55 5.88 -13.43
N ASP A 84 -6.54 4.74 -12.75
CA ASP A 84 -5.46 4.29 -11.85
C ASP A 84 -5.30 2.77 -12.00
N GLY A 85 -4.73 2.34 -13.14
CA GLY A 85 -4.67 0.94 -13.52
C GLY A 85 -5.95 0.46 -14.19
N VAL A 86 -6.03 -0.83 -14.45
CA VAL A 86 -7.15 -1.48 -15.13
C VAL A 86 -8.25 -1.80 -14.11
N LEU A 87 -9.43 -1.22 -14.28
CA LEU A 87 -10.57 -1.54 -13.44
C LEU A 87 -11.05 -2.98 -13.66
N THR A 88 -11.09 -3.75 -12.58
CA THR A 88 -11.65 -5.10 -12.56
C THR A 88 -12.77 -5.22 -11.53
N ASP A 89 -13.59 -6.25 -11.68
CA ASP A 89 -14.47 -6.70 -10.61
C ASP A 89 -13.69 -7.53 -9.56
N ASN A 90 -14.39 -8.01 -8.54
CA ASN A 90 -13.79 -8.85 -7.48
C ASN A 90 -13.33 -10.23 -7.98
N LEU A 91 -13.68 -10.62 -9.21
CA LEU A 91 -13.23 -11.85 -9.86
C LEU A 91 -12.01 -11.63 -10.76
N MET A 92 -11.41 -10.43 -10.73
CA MET A 92 -10.32 -9.98 -11.60
C MET A 92 -10.72 -9.84 -13.08
N ARG A 93 -12.02 -9.86 -13.43
CA ARG A 93 -12.47 -9.59 -14.80
C ARG A 93 -12.37 -8.11 -15.09
N VAL A 94 -11.86 -7.76 -16.25
CA VAL A 94 -11.82 -6.35 -16.69
C VAL A 94 -13.24 -5.86 -16.94
N VAL A 95 -13.58 -4.72 -16.33
CA VAL A 95 -14.90 -4.08 -16.49
C VAL A 95 -14.94 -3.30 -17.80
N GLY A 96 -16.05 -3.42 -18.53
CA GLY A 96 -16.27 -2.70 -19.79
C GLY A 96 -15.90 -3.49 -21.04
N THR A 97 -15.74 -4.81 -20.94
CA THR A 97 -15.50 -5.68 -22.10
C THR A 97 -16.35 -6.95 -22.03
N ASP A 98 -16.80 -7.43 -23.17
CA ASP A 98 -17.56 -8.68 -23.33
C ASP A 98 -16.65 -9.90 -23.55
N VAL A 99 -15.34 -9.68 -23.76
CA VAL A 99 -14.38 -10.77 -23.89
C VAL A 99 -13.79 -11.17 -22.55
N PRO A 100 -13.42 -12.46 -22.34
CA PRO A 100 -12.88 -12.91 -21.06
C PRO A 100 -11.44 -12.44 -20.86
N VAL A 101 -11.31 -11.19 -20.39
CA VAL A 101 -10.03 -10.55 -20.05
C VAL A 101 -9.92 -10.36 -18.54
N VAL A 102 -8.77 -10.63 -17.98
CA VAL A 102 -8.44 -10.39 -16.57
C VAL A 102 -7.23 -9.47 -16.45
N ALA A 103 -7.16 -8.70 -15.35
CA ALA A 103 -5.95 -7.97 -14.98
C ALA A 103 -5.53 -8.36 -13.57
N VAL A 104 -4.21 -8.41 -13.33
CA VAL A 104 -3.62 -8.93 -12.08
C VAL A 104 -2.39 -8.12 -11.67
N GLY A 105 -2.03 -8.22 -10.40
CA GLY A 105 -0.86 -7.52 -9.84
C GLY A 105 -1.04 -6.02 -9.78
N ASP A 106 0.06 -5.31 -9.87
CA ASP A 106 0.13 -3.87 -9.61
C ASP A 106 -0.61 -3.01 -10.64
N ILE A 107 -1.01 -3.58 -11.77
CA ILE A 107 -1.84 -2.90 -12.77
C ILE A 107 -3.33 -3.00 -12.46
N ALA A 108 -3.77 -3.97 -11.65
CA ALA A 108 -5.18 -4.21 -11.38
C ALA A 108 -5.73 -3.31 -10.27
N ARG A 109 -6.86 -2.67 -10.55
CA ARG A 109 -7.64 -1.89 -9.59
C ARG A 109 -8.95 -2.61 -9.33
N PHE A 110 -9.14 -3.15 -8.13
CA PHE A 110 -10.27 -4.02 -7.80
C PHE A 110 -10.89 -3.72 -6.43
N PRO A 111 -12.20 -3.99 -6.23
CA PRO A 111 -12.84 -3.91 -4.93
C PRO A 111 -12.39 -5.10 -4.05
N ASN A 112 -12.13 -4.82 -2.78
CA ASN A 112 -11.83 -5.85 -1.80
C ASN A 112 -12.90 -5.85 -0.71
N PRO A 113 -13.90 -6.76 -0.77
CA PRO A 113 -15.00 -6.82 0.19
C PRO A 113 -14.59 -7.11 1.64
N ARG A 114 -13.31 -7.34 1.88
CA ARG A 114 -12.75 -7.37 3.23
C ARG A 114 -12.83 -6.01 3.91
N PHE A 115 -12.80 -4.92 3.13
CA PHE A 115 -12.77 -3.55 3.62
C PHE A 115 -13.98 -2.74 3.14
N ASP A 116 -14.26 -2.76 1.85
CA ASP A 116 -15.40 -2.10 1.18
C ASP A 116 -15.43 -2.42 -0.33
N ASP A 117 -16.41 -1.84 -1.04
CA ASP A 117 -16.60 -2.04 -2.48
C ASP A 117 -15.86 -0.99 -3.36
N VAL A 118 -15.01 -0.17 -2.77
CA VAL A 118 -14.26 0.84 -3.53
C VAL A 118 -13.05 0.18 -4.21
N PRO A 119 -12.94 0.19 -5.55
CA PRO A 119 -11.81 -0.37 -6.25
C PRO A 119 -10.52 0.41 -5.94
N ARG A 120 -9.46 -0.30 -5.53
CA ARG A 120 -8.14 0.27 -5.25
C ARG A 120 -7.05 -0.54 -5.92
N ARG A 121 -5.99 0.13 -6.31
CA ARG A 121 -4.74 -0.48 -6.73
C ARG A 121 -3.81 -0.52 -5.51
N ILE A 122 -3.29 -1.70 -5.19
CA ILE A 122 -2.46 -1.93 -4.02
C ILE A 122 -1.19 -2.67 -4.46
N GLU A 123 -0.05 -2.02 -4.34
CA GLU A 123 1.26 -2.51 -4.78
C GLU A 123 1.99 -3.26 -3.65
N HIS A 124 1.36 -4.30 -3.09
CA HIS A 124 1.96 -5.15 -2.07
C HIS A 124 2.42 -6.48 -2.68
N TRP A 125 3.60 -6.93 -2.32
CA TRP A 125 4.27 -8.12 -2.88
C TRP A 125 3.46 -9.42 -2.86
N ASN A 126 2.55 -9.59 -1.93
CA ASN A 126 1.70 -10.78 -1.87
C ASN A 126 0.54 -10.73 -2.87
N LEU A 127 0.06 -9.55 -3.25
CA LEU A 127 -1.16 -9.41 -4.06
C LEU A 127 -1.01 -9.91 -5.50
N PRO A 128 0.10 -9.73 -6.22
CA PRO A 128 0.27 -10.33 -7.55
C PRO A 128 0.06 -11.83 -7.58
N THR A 129 0.53 -12.55 -6.56
CA THR A 129 0.32 -14.01 -6.46
C THR A 129 -1.14 -14.36 -6.20
N GLU A 130 -1.81 -13.63 -5.29
CA GLU A 130 -3.20 -13.89 -4.93
C GLU A 130 -4.16 -13.51 -6.07
N THR A 131 -3.98 -12.33 -6.68
CA THR A 131 -4.77 -11.89 -7.85
C THR A 131 -4.56 -12.80 -9.06
N GLY A 132 -3.31 -13.22 -9.32
CA GLY A 132 -2.99 -14.16 -10.40
C GLY A 132 -3.67 -15.53 -10.22
N LYS A 133 -3.68 -16.06 -8.99
CA LYS A 133 -4.39 -17.29 -8.66
C LYS A 133 -5.89 -17.14 -8.87
N ARG A 134 -6.48 -16.02 -8.41
CA ARG A 134 -7.90 -15.73 -8.60
C ARG A 134 -8.25 -15.60 -10.08
N ALA A 135 -7.49 -14.83 -10.84
CA ALA A 135 -7.69 -14.65 -12.27
C ALA A 135 -7.61 -15.95 -13.07
N GLY A 136 -6.67 -16.84 -12.71
CA GLY A 136 -6.57 -18.18 -13.31
C GLY A 136 -7.82 -19.02 -13.08
N GLN A 137 -8.40 -18.98 -11.87
CA GLN A 137 -9.67 -19.63 -11.57
C GLN A 137 -10.83 -19.05 -12.39
N THR A 138 -10.90 -17.72 -12.45
CA THR A 138 -11.90 -17.00 -13.23
C THR A 138 -11.85 -17.34 -14.72
N LEU A 139 -10.67 -17.27 -15.33
CA LEU A 139 -10.49 -17.63 -16.74
C LEU A 139 -10.80 -19.10 -17.00
N GLY A 140 -10.38 -20.00 -16.11
CA GLY A 140 -10.67 -21.42 -16.23
C GLY A 140 -12.16 -21.72 -16.27
N ALA A 141 -12.95 -21.08 -15.39
CA ALA A 141 -14.41 -21.22 -15.38
C ALA A 141 -15.03 -20.67 -16.68
N LEU A 142 -14.70 -19.43 -17.06
CA LEU A 142 -15.24 -18.78 -18.27
C LEU A 142 -14.94 -19.59 -19.54
N LEU A 143 -13.72 -20.09 -19.70
CA LEU A 143 -13.35 -20.90 -20.86
C LEU A 143 -14.01 -22.30 -20.82
N GLY A 144 -14.37 -22.78 -19.64
CA GLY A 144 -15.16 -24.01 -19.46
C GLY A 144 -16.66 -23.80 -19.68
N GLY A 145 -17.12 -22.58 -19.91
CA GLY A 145 -18.54 -22.25 -20.05
C GLY A 145 -19.28 -22.16 -18.71
N GLU A 146 -18.54 -21.98 -17.61
CA GLU A 146 -19.06 -21.84 -16.25
C GLU A 146 -18.94 -20.40 -15.77
N GLU A 147 -19.89 -19.94 -14.93
CA GLU A 147 -19.75 -18.65 -14.25
C GLU A 147 -18.79 -18.78 -13.06
N PRO A 148 -17.74 -17.92 -12.98
CA PRO A 148 -16.85 -17.91 -11.84
C PRO A 148 -17.61 -17.45 -10.57
N THR A 149 -17.33 -18.12 -9.46
CA THR A 149 -18.03 -17.88 -8.17
C THR A 149 -17.06 -17.62 -7.02
N GLY A 150 -17.61 -17.17 -5.90
CA GLY A 150 -16.90 -16.96 -4.63
C GLY A 150 -16.25 -15.58 -4.53
N ASP A 151 -16.20 -15.06 -3.31
CA ASP A 151 -15.60 -13.77 -2.99
C ASP A 151 -14.08 -13.87 -2.94
N PHE A 152 -13.42 -12.90 -3.56
CA PHE A 152 -11.99 -12.71 -3.42
C PHE A 152 -11.71 -11.62 -2.38
N ARG A 153 -11.19 -12.02 -1.23
CA ARG A 153 -10.95 -11.17 -0.04
C ARG A 153 -9.48 -11.25 0.40
N PRO A 154 -8.53 -10.86 -0.46
CA PRO A 154 -7.11 -10.96 -0.12
C PRO A 154 -6.76 -10.08 1.09
N MET A 155 -5.73 -10.50 1.84
CA MET A 155 -5.15 -9.72 2.91
C MET A 155 -3.93 -8.96 2.40
N PRO A 156 -4.00 -7.65 2.17
CA PRO A 156 -2.81 -6.87 1.86
C PRO A 156 -1.80 -6.97 3.01
N ALA A 157 -0.54 -7.10 2.68
CA ALA A 157 0.53 -7.16 3.66
C ALA A 157 1.79 -6.52 3.08
N PHE A 158 2.48 -5.74 3.90
CA PHE A 158 3.81 -5.24 3.56
C PHE A 158 4.76 -5.39 4.73
N TRP A 159 6.05 -5.33 4.46
CA TRP A 159 7.10 -5.28 5.46
C TRP A 159 8.20 -4.32 5.02
N SER A 160 8.97 -3.84 5.98
CA SER A 160 10.13 -3.00 5.72
C SER A 160 11.15 -3.18 6.84
N ASP A 161 12.38 -3.47 6.48
CA ASP A 161 13.49 -3.56 7.42
C ASP A 161 14.37 -2.30 7.28
N GLN A 162 14.52 -1.56 8.36
CA GLN A 162 15.20 -0.27 8.39
C GLN A 162 16.13 -0.22 9.62
N TYR A 163 17.45 -0.36 9.41
CA TYR A 163 18.43 -0.51 10.49
C TYR A 163 18.09 -1.70 11.41
N ASP A 164 17.72 -1.42 12.66
CA ASP A 164 17.29 -2.37 13.69
C ASP A 164 15.76 -2.48 13.84
N ILE A 165 15.02 -1.78 13.00
CA ILE A 165 13.56 -1.82 12.95
C ILE A 165 13.09 -2.78 11.87
N SER A 166 12.19 -3.69 12.24
CA SER A 166 11.41 -4.52 11.32
C SER A 166 9.93 -4.14 11.43
N LEU A 167 9.39 -3.56 10.36
CA LEU A 167 7.97 -3.24 10.22
C LEU A 167 7.25 -4.40 9.56
N GLN A 168 6.12 -4.79 10.11
CA GLN A 168 5.18 -5.72 9.48
C GLN A 168 3.77 -5.16 9.54
N SER A 169 3.04 -5.22 8.42
CA SER A 169 1.66 -4.77 8.33
C SER A 169 0.74 -5.83 7.75
N TYR A 170 -0.49 -5.85 8.23
CA TYR A 170 -1.63 -6.55 7.64
C TYR A 170 -2.83 -5.61 7.50
N GLY A 171 -3.63 -5.82 6.46
CA GLY A 171 -4.80 -5.00 6.18
C GLY A 171 -4.49 -3.73 5.39
N GLN A 172 -5.32 -2.71 5.58
CA GLN A 172 -5.19 -1.40 4.93
C GLN A 172 -5.11 -0.27 5.97
N PRO A 173 -3.97 -0.05 6.60
CA PRO A 173 -3.77 1.02 7.58
C PRO A 173 -4.21 2.40 7.07
N SER A 174 -3.96 2.70 5.80
CA SER A 174 -4.31 3.98 5.16
C SER A 174 -5.81 4.31 5.15
N LEU A 175 -6.69 3.36 5.47
CA LEU A 175 -8.14 3.57 5.55
C LEU A 175 -8.63 3.81 6.97
N GLY A 176 -7.78 3.72 7.98
CA GLY A 176 -8.16 3.84 9.40
C GLY A 176 -7.36 4.88 10.15
N MET A 177 -7.81 5.13 11.38
CA MET A 177 -7.13 6.01 12.32
C MET A 177 -6.17 5.19 13.21
N PRO A 178 -4.89 5.58 13.34
CA PRO A 178 -3.92 4.86 14.13
C PRO A 178 -4.25 4.93 15.64
N THR A 179 -4.14 3.81 16.31
CA THR A 179 -4.32 3.66 17.76
C THR A 179 -3.21 2.77 18.29
N LEU A 180 -2.37 3.31 19.16
CA LEU A 180 -1.33 2.54 19.84
C LEU A 180 -1.99 1.61 20.86
N VAL A 181 -1.82 0.29 20.70
CA VAL A 181 -2.42 -0.72 21.59
C VAL A 181 -1.41 -1.40 22.49
N ASP A 182 -0.13 -1.40 22.12
CA ASP A 182 0.95 -1.96 22.93
C ASP A 182 2.28 -1.28 22.59
N GLY A 183 3.14 -1.08 23.60
CA GLY A 183 4.46 -0.45 23.46
C GLY A 183 4.43 1.07 23.42
N GLU A 184 5.40 1.65 22.73
CA GLU A 184 5.58 3.11 22.58
C GLU A 184 5.82 3.48 21.12
N TRP A 185 5.35 4.65 20.68
CA TRP A 185 5.52 5.12 19.29
C TRP A 185 6.98 5.13 18.82
N SER A 186 7.92 5.40 19.71
CA SER A 186 9.37 5.49 19.42
C SER A 186 10.13 4.18 19.62
N GLY A 187 9.42 3.09 19.91
CA GLY A 187 10.03 1.78 20.20
C GLY A 187 9.26 0.63 19.60
N ASP A 188 9.46 -0.56 20.17
CA ASP A 188 8.68 -1.74 19.79
C ASP A 188 7.22 -1.52 20.13
N CYS A 189 6.34 -1.63 19.13
CA CYS A 189 4.91 -1.35 19.34
C CYS A 189 3.99 -2.11 18.40
N ILE A 190 2.71 -2.09 18.75
CA ILE A 190 1.59 -2.52 17.90
C ILE A 190 0.63 -1.35 17.77
N VAL A 191 0.32 -0.99 16.52
CA VAL A 191 -0.63 0.07 16.17
C VAL A 191 -1.77 -0.55 15.37
N GLU A 192 -2.98 -0.44 15.88
CA GLU A 192 -4.21 -0.77 15.15
C GLU A 192 -4.71 0.45 14.39
N TYR A 193 -5.31 0.21 13.24
CA TYR A 193 -5.94 1.24 12.42
C TYR A 193 -7.43 0.98 12.37
N LEU A 194 -8.18 1.88 13.01
CA LEU A 194 -9.61 1.72 13.24
C LEU A 194 -10.43 2.57 12.26
N ARG A 195 -11.46 1.98 11.68
CA ARG A 195 -12.51 2.66 10.93
C ARG A 195 -13.88 2.20 11.47
N ASP A 196 -14.69 3.15 11.91
CA ASP A 196 -16.02 2.88 12.50
C ASP A 196 -15.99 1.90 13.70
N GLY A 197 -14.86 1.89 14.43
CA GLY A 197 -14.65 1.01 15.59
C GLY A 197 -14.12 -0.38 15.25
N GLU A 198 -13.92 -0.70 13.98
CA GLU A 198 -13.39 -1.99 13.54
C GLU A 198 -11.91 -1.86 13.13
N VAL A 199 -11.12 -2.89 13.43
CA VAL A 199 -9.71 -2.98 13.01
C VAL A 199 -9.66 -3.35 11.53
N ILE A 200 -9.19 -2.43 10.71
CA ILE A 200 -9.01 -2.63 9.25
C ILE A 200 -7.54 -2.74 8.83
N GLY A 201 -6.64 -2.48 9.74
CA GLY A 201 -5.21 -2.62 9.53
C GLY A 201 -4.45 -2.70 10.85
N VAL A 202 -3.27 -3.27 10.81
CA VAL A 202 -2.34 -3.32 11.94
C VAL A 202 -0.92 -3.17 11.45
N VAL A 203 -0.09 -2.46 12.21
CA VAL A 203 1.35 -2.37 12.02
C VAL A 203 2.06 -2.76 13.31
N GLY A 204 3.04 -3.63 13.21
CA GLY A 204 3.95 -3.94 14.32
C GLY A 204 5.36 -3.48 14.00
N VAL A 205 5.98 -2.82 14.96
CA VAL A 205 7.41 -2.47 14.96
C VAL A 205 8.10 -3.49 15.83
N ASN A 206 8.99 -4.31 15.26
CA ASN A 206 9.69 -5.43 15.92
C ASN A 206 8.76 -6.48 16.60
N ARG A 207 7.47 -6.51 16.23
CA ARG A 207 6.42 -7.32 16.85
C ARG A 207 5.75 -8.30 15.87
N THR A 208 6.46 -8.75 14.84
CA THR A 208 5.91 -9.59 13.74
C THR A 208 5.14 -10.82 14.24
N LYS A 209 5.62 -11.48 15.31
CA LYS A 209 4.98 -12.70 15.83
C LYS A 209 3.62 -12.43 16.46
N ASP A 210 3.49 -11.24 17.07
CA ASP A 210 2.27 -10.84 17.77
C ASP A 210 1.14 -10.45 16.82
N LEU A 211 1.47 -10.20 15.53
CA LEU A 211 0.48 -9.81 14.52
C LEU A 211 -0.25 -10.98 13.85
N MET A 212 0.15 -12.22 14.10
CA MET A 212 -0.37 -13.37 13.33
C MET A 212 -1.88 -13.60 13.49
N HIS A 213 -2.46 -13.23 14.63
CA HIS A 213 -3.91 -13.36 14.87
C HIS A 213 -4.71 -12.35 14.05
N TYR A 214 -4.21 -11.12 13.84
CA TYR A 214 -4.87 -10.08 13.05
C TYR A 214 -5.17 -10.51 11.60
N ARG A 215 -4.36 -11.40 11.03
CA ARG A 215 -4.63 -11.95 9.67
C ARG A 215 -5.99 -12.64 9.57
N LYS A 216 -6.50 -13.16 10.68
CA LYS A 216 -7.80 -13.84 10.74
C LYS A 216 -8.92 -12.90 11.16
N GLU A 217 -8.62 -11.88 11.95
CA GLU A 217 -9.60 -10.98 12.55
C GLU A 217 -9.97 -9.82 11.62
N ILE A 218 -8.99 -9.20 10.93
CA ILE A 218 -9.24 -8.06 10.06
C ILE A 218 -10.22 -8.43 8.94
N GLY A 219 -11.36 -7.72 8.88
CA GLY A 219 -12.38 -7.88 7.84
C GLY A 219 -13.12 -9.23 7.87
N HIS A 220 -13.09 -9.95 9.00
CA HIS A 220 -14.13 -10.92 9.31
C HIS A 220 -15.31 -10.15 9.90
N GLU A 221 -16.49 -10.30 9.30
CA GLU A 221 -17.72 -9.88 9.95
C GLU A 221 -17.76 -10.55 11.32
N ALA A 222 -17.98 -9.76 12.38
CA ALA A 222 -18.28 -10.33 13.69
C ALA A 222 -19.48 -11.26 13.47
N VAL A 223 -19.25 -12.57 13.64
CA VAL A 223 -20.33 -13.56 13.58
C VAL A 223 -21.38 -13.06 14.57
N GLY A 224 -22.50 -12.57 14.03
CA GLY A 224 -23.51 -11.88 14.78
C GLY A 224 -23.88 -12.66 16.03
N SER A 225 -23.72 -12.01 17.17
CA SER A 225 -24.46 -12.36 18.39
C SER A 225 -25.92 -12.07 18.11
N ALA A 226 -26.63 -13.14 17.69
CA ALA A 226 -28.09 -13.17 17.66
C ALA A 226 -28.62 -13.27 19.10
#